data_2483b931a0688e4bf6197b160d6d07fd
#
_entry.id   2483b931a0688e4bf6197b160d6d07fd
#
_cell.length_a   1.000
_cell.length_b   1.000
_cell.length_c   1.000
_cell.angle_alpha   90.00
_cell.angle_beta   90.00
_cell.angle_gamma   90.00
#
_symmetry.space_group_name_H-M   'P 1'
#
loop_
_entity.id
_entity.type
_entity.pdbx_description
1 polymer ?
#
loop_
_entity_poly.entity_id
_entity_poly.type
_entity_poly.pdbx_seq_one_letter_code
_entity_poly.pdbx_strand_id
1 'polypeptide(L)'
;DKAIAPERIRSTVASYYDIKVSDLDSKRRTAEIALARQVAMYLCRESTDFSFSKIGEIFGGRDHSTVMSNCNKIQNLYQEDELIKYDIDEINKKLKKHDL
;
A
#
# COMPACT_ATOMS: atom_id res chain seq x y z
N ASP A 1 0.90 16.76 9.81
CA ASP A 1 2.23 16.28 9.78
C ASP A 1 2.47 15.07 10.64
N LYS A 2 1.47 14.33 10.95
CA LYS A 2 1.61 13.07 11.63
C LYS A 2 1.69 11.96 10.62
N ALA A 3 2.71 11.11 10.76
CA ALA A 3 2.82 9.94 9.94
C ALA A 3 1.65 9.02 10.27
N ILE A 4 1.05 8.44 9.25
CA ILE A 4 -0.02 7.47 9.43
C ILE A 4 0.61 6.13 9.75
N ALA A 5 0.12 5.43 10.79
CA ALA A 5 0.70 4.16 11.18
C ALA A 5 0.56 3.14 10.05
N PRO A 6 1.62 2.36 9.77
CA PRO A 6 1.54 1.36 8.70
C PRO A 6 0.40 0.37 8.89
N GLU A 7 0.06 0.04 10.13
CA GLU A 7 -1.04 -0.87 10.40
C GLU A 7 -2.36 -0.33 9.90
N ARG A 8 -2.57 0.98 10.03
CA ARG A 8 -3.79 1.61 9.52
C ARG A 8 -3.82 1.60 8.01
N ILE A 9 -2.67 1.86 7.39
CA ILE A 9 -2.60 1.81 5.93
C ILE A 9 -2.93 0.42 5.44
N ARG A 10 -2.34 -0.60 6.04
CA ARG A 10 -2.55 -1.99 5.64
C ARG A 10 -4.00 -2.40 5.81
N SER A 11 -4.60 -2.08 6.96
CA SER A 11 -5.98 -2.49 7.20
C SER A 11 -6.96 -1.73 6.29
N THR A 12 -6.69 -0.45 6.03
CA THR A 12 -7.56 0.33 5.14
C THR A 12 -7.49 -0.18 3.71
N VAL A 13 -6.29 -0.50 3.22
CA VAL A 13 -6.13 -1.05 1.88
C VAL A 13 -6.81 -2.41 1.77
N ALA A 14 -6.59 -3.28 2.76
CA ALA A 14 -7.19 -4.61 2.73
C ALA A 14 -8.72 -4.51 2.73
N SER A 15 -9.26 -3.63 3.55
CA SER A 15 -10.70 -3.41 3.61
C SER A 15 -11.23 -2.89 2.28
N TYR A 16 -10.52 -1.95 1.68
CA TYR A 16 -10.96 -1.35 0.41
C TYR A 16 -11.03 -2.40 -0.70
N TYR A 17 -10.07 -3.30 -0.76
CA TYR A 17 -10.02 -4.34 -1.79
C TYR A 17 -10.70 -5.64 -1.36
N ASP A 18 -11.30 -5.65 -0.17
CA ASP A 18 -12.05 -6.80 0.34
C ASP A 18 -11.18 -8.06 0.44
N ILE A 19 -10.01 -7.91 1.01
CA ILE A 19 -9.10 -9.02 1.30
C ILE A 19 -8.70 -8.96 2.77
N LYS A 20 -8.04 -10.01 3.24
CA LYS A 20 -7.55 -10.05 4.62
C LYS A 20 -6.22 -9.33 4.73
N VAL A 21 -5.97 -8.68 5.87
CA VAL A 21 -4.68 -8.04 6.09
C VAL A 21 -3.54 -9.06 5.92
N SER A 22 -3.75 -10.29 6.41
CA SER A 22 -2.73 -11.33 6.29
C SER A 22 -2.40 -11.68 4.84
N ASP A 23 -3.31 -11.43 3.90
CA ASP A 23 -3.03 -11.66 2.48
C ASP A 23 -1.91 -10.74 1.98
N LEU A 24 -1.75 -9.57 2.60
CA LEU A 24 -0.70 -8.64 2.19
C LEU A 24 0.69 -9.19 2.48
N ASP A 25 0.81 -10.08 3.46
CA ASP A 25 2.08 -10.69 3.82
C ASP A 25 2.30 -12.04 3.19
N SER A 26 1.26 -12.60 2.58
CA SER A 26 1.30 -13.97 2.05
C SER A 26 2.06 -14.00 0.73
N LYS A 27 2.33 -15.22 0.28
CA LYS A 27 2.95 -15.44 -1.03
C LYS A 27 1.92 -15.59 -2.14
N ARG A 28 0.66 -15.35 -1.84
CA ARG A 28 -0.40 -15.45 -2.84
C ARG A 28 -0.21 -14.38 -3.90
N ARG A 29 -0.52 -14.76 -5.14
CA ARG A 29 -0.25 -13.90 -6.29
C ARG A 29 -1.46 -13.68 -7.19
N THR A 30 -2.66 -13.79 -6.63
CA THR A 30 -3.82 -13.38 -7.42
C THR A 30 -3.65 -11.91 -7.78
N ALA A 31 -4.22 -11.50 -8.90
CA ALA A 31 -4.08 -10.13 -9.35
C ALA A 31 -4.56 -9.13 -8.29
N GLU A 32 -5.67 -9.47 -7.62
CA GLU A 32 -6.24 -8.59 -6.61
C GLU A 32 -5.33 -8.41 -5.41
N ILE A 33 -4.78 -9.52 -4.92
CA ILE A 33 -3.90 -9.45 -3.75
C ILE A 33 -2.60 -8.75 -4.10
N ALA A 34 -2.06 -9.05 -5.29
CA ALA A 34 -0.83 -8.39 -5.72
C ALA A 34 -1.02 -6.88 -5.83
N LEU A 35 -2.12 -6.44 -6.42
CA LEU A 35 -2.39 -5.01 -6.56
C LEU A 35 -2.56 -4.36 -5.18
N ALA A 36 -3.34 -4.98 -4.31
CA ALA A 36 -3.56 -4.43 -2.97
C ALA A 36 -2.24 -4.28 -2.22
N ARG A 37 -1.37 -5.31 -2.31
CA ARG A 37 -0.06 -5.26 -1.66
C ARG A 37 0.79 -4.11 -2.21
N GLN A 38 0.79 -3.95 -3.53
CA GLN A 38 1.59 -2.91 -4.16
C GLN A 38 1.08 -1.52 -3.78
N VAL A 39 -0.24 -1.33 -3.75
CA VAL A 39 -0.83 -0.06 -3.34
C VAL A 39 -0.49 0.22 -1.88
N ALA A 40 -0.56 -0.79 -1.01
CA ALA A 40 -0.26 -0.60 0.40
C ALA A 40 1.21 -0.21 0.61
N MET A 41 2.13 -0.85 -0.13
CA MET A 41 3.55 -0.48 -0.05
C MET A 41 3.77 0.96 -0.50
N TYR A 42 3.14 1.34 -1.61
CA TYR A 42 3.25 2.70 -2.13
C TYR A 42 2.76 3.72 -1.10
N LEU A 43 1.61 3.46 -0.47
CA LEU A 43 1.07 4.39 0.51
C LEU A 43 1.94 4.45 1.76
N CYS A 44 2.53 3.33 2.17
CA CYS A 44 3.48 3.35 3.28
C CYS A 44 4.68 4.23 2.95
N ARG A 45 5.17 4.16 1.73
CA ARG A 45 6.31 4.98 1.32
C ARG A 45 5.94 6.46 1.30
N GLU A 46 4.73 6.77 0.83
CA GLU A 46 4.29 8.17 0.72
C GLU A 46 3.91 8.78 2.07
N SER A 47 3.45 7.96 3.02
CA SER A 47 2.88 8.46 4.26
C SER A 47 3.78 8.29 5.47
N THR A 48 4.96 7.70 5.31
CA THR A 48 5.91 7.51 6.40
C THR A 48 7.30 7.84 5.90
N ASP A 49 8.25 7.87 6.85
CA ASP A 49 9.67 8.04 6.51
C ASP A 49 10.39 6.71 6.39
N PHE A 50 9.65 5.62 6.32
CA PHE A 50 10.26 4.29 6.29
C PHE A 50 11.01 4.06 4.99
N SER A 51 12.17 3.39 5.13
CA SER A 51 12.95 2.97 3.98
C SER A 51 12.25 1.82 3.26
N PHE A 52 12.68 1.53 2.04
CA PHE A 52 12.16 0.37 1.33
C PHE A 52 12.44 -0.93 2.09
N SER A 53 13.60 -1.01 2.77
CA SER A 53 13.91 -2.19 3.59
C SER A 53 12.93 -2.36 4.73
N LYS A 54 12.62 -1.26 5.41
CA LYS A 54 11.67 -1.32 6.54
C LYS A 54 10.28 -1.72 6.04
N ILE A 55 9.85 -1.16 4.92
CA ILE A 55 8.56 -1.52 4.35
C ILE A 55 8.55 -3.00 3.97
N GLY A 56 9.65 -3.51 3.41
CA GLY A 56 9.73 -4.93 3.11
C GLY A 56 9.53 -5.80 4.32
N GLU A 57 10.11 -5.42 5.46
CA GLU A 57 9.91 -6.16 6.71
C GLU A 57 8.45 -6.18 7.13
N ILE A 58 7.78 -5.05 6.98
CA ILE A 58 6.37 -4.92 7.38
C ILE A 58 5.48 -5.81 6.51
N PHE A 59 5.88 -6.05 5.28
CA PHE A 59 5.09 -6.84 4.33
C PHE A 59 5.61 -8.27 4.18
N GLY A 60 5.98 -8.89 5.28
CA GLY A 60 6.32 -10.30 5.28
C GLY A 60 7.74 -10.63 4.88
N GLY A 61 8.65 -9.68 5.01
CA GLY A 61 10.06 -9.93 4.73
C GLY A 61 10.43 -9.85 3.26
N ARG A 62 9.83 -8.93 2.54
CA ARG A 62 10.14 -8.75 1.13
C ARG A 62 11.40 -7.91 0.95
N ASP A 63 12.11 -8.18 -0.12
CA ASP A 63 13.35 -7.50 -0.46
C ASP A 63 13.11 -6.03 -0.80
N HIS A 64 14.06 -5.17 -0.45
CA HIS A 64 13.89 -3.74 -0.68
C HIS A 64 13.77 -3.41 -2.17
N SER A 65 14.43 -4.16 -3.03
CA SER A 65 14.33 -3.92 -4.47
C SER A 65 12.93 -4.21 -4.98
N THR A 66 12.29 -5.26 -4.45
CA THR A 66 10.92 -5.59 -4.79
C THR A 66 9.98 -4.47 -4.36
N VAL A 67 10.17 -3.94 -3.14
CA VAL A 67 9.34 -2.85 -2.64
C VAL A 67 9.51 -1.61 -3.52
N MET A 68 10.75 -1.27 -3.85
CA MET A 68 11.03 -0.11 -4.69
C MET A 68 10.36 -0.25 -6.05
N SER A 69 10.49 -1.42 -6.66
CA SER A 69 9.88 -1.68 -7.96
C SER A 69 8.35 -1.54 -7.90
N ASN A 70 7.74 -2.08 -6.84
CA ASN A 70 6.30 -1.99 -6.68
C ASN A 70 5.85 -0.54 -6.46
N CYS A 71 6.58 0.22 -5.66
CA CYS A 71 6.24 1.62 -5.43
C CYS A 71 6.35 2.43 -6.72
N ASN A 72 7.38 2.19 -7.52
CA ASN A 72 7.54 2.88 -8.79
C ASN A 72 6.41 2.53 -9.76
N LYS A 73 6.03 1.26 -9.79
CA LYS A 73 4.93 0.82 -10.65
C LYS A 73 3.64 1.55 -10.31
N ILE A 74 3.30 1.60 -9.01
CA ILE A 74 2.06 2.25 -8.60
C ILE A 74 2.13 3.76 -8.83
N GLN A 75 3.29 4.37 -8.61
CA GLN A 75 3.43 5.79 -8.87
C GLN A 75 3.14 6.12 -10.34
N ASN A 76 3.64 5.29 -11.25
CA ASN A 76 3.38 5.48 -12.67
C ASN A 76 1.90 5.25 -12.99
N LEU A 77 1.31 4.19 -12.42
CA LEU A 77 -0.10 3.90 -12.65
C LEU A 77 -1.01 4.99 -12.10
N TYR A 78 -0.61 5.62 -10.99
CA TYR A 78 -1.39 6.72 -10.44
C TYR A 78 -1.57 7.83 -11.48
N GLN A 79 -0.57 8.05 -12.32
CA GLN A 79 -0.64 9.10 -13.33
C GLN A 79 -1.30 8.65 -14.62
N GLU A 80 -1.26 7.36 -14.92
CA GLU A 80 -1.67 6.85 -16.23
C GLU A 80 -2.99 6.08 -16.22
N ASP A 81 -3.38 5.54 -15.07
CA ASP A 81 -4.56 4.67 -14.97
C ASP A 81 -5.57 5.31 -14.04
N GLU A 82 -6.70 5.72 -14.61
CA GLU A 82 -7.71 6.45 -13.84
C GLU A 82 -8.33 5.61 -12.73
N LEU A 83 -8.43 4.29 -12.93
CA LEU A 83 -9.00 3.43 -11.89
C LEU A 83 -8.06 3.35 -10.69
N ILE A 84 -6.78 3.20 -10.95
CA ILE A 84 -5.80 3.16 -9.85
C ILE A 84 -5.77 4.49 -9.12
N LYS A 85 -5.80 5.58 -9.87
CA LYS A 85 -5.83 6.91 -9.25
C LYS A 85 -7.06 7.07 -8.37
N TYR A 86 -8.22 6.63 -8.87
CA TYR A 86 -9.45 6.71 -8.09
C TYR A 86 -9.32 5.90 -6.80
N ASP A 87 -8.82 4.67 -6.90
CA ASP A 87 -8.66 3.81 -5.72
C ASP A 87 -7.77 4.47 -4.67
N ILE A 88 -6.62 4.97 -5.11
CA ILE A 88 -5.66 5.57 -4.19
C ILE A 88 -6.24 6.83 -3.55
N ASP A 89 -6.93 7.64 -4.32
CA ASP A 89 -7.55 8.85 -3.79
C ASP A 89 -8.62 8.51 -2.76
N GLU A 90 -9.41 7.47 -3.02
CA GLU A 90 -10.44 7.04 -2.07
C GLU A 90 -9.83 6.47 -0.79
N ILE A 91 -8.78 5.68 -0.93
CA ILE A 91 -8.10 5.14 0.24
C ILE A 91 -7.51 6.27 1.09
N ASN A 92 -6.91 7.27 0.44
CA ASN A 92 -6.35 8.41 1.16
C ASN A 92 -7.43 9.19 1.90
N LYS A 93 -8.61 9.33 1.33
CA LYS A 93 -9.71 9.97 2.02
C LYS A 93 -10.08 9.22 3.29
N LYS A 94 -10.12 7.89 3.22
CA LYS A 94 -10.45 7.07 4.39
C LYS A 94 -9.39 7.21 5.47
N LEU A 95 -8.12 7.27 5.06
CA LEU A 95 -7.03 7.42 6.01
C LEU A 95 -7.12 8.77 6.74
N LYS A 96 -7.46 9.83 6.01
CA LYS A 96 -7.54 11.16 6.60
C LYS A 96 -8.73 11.32 7.53
N LYS A 97 -9.82 10.62 7.28
CA LYS A 97 -11.02 10.73 8.11
C LYS A 97 -10.75 10.33 9.55
N HIS A 98 -9.83 9.41 9.77
CA HIS A 98 -9.54 8.94 11.13
C HIS A 98 -8.69 9.89 11.94
N ASP A 99 -8.22 10.96 11.33
CA ASP A 99 -7.39 11.95 12.01
C ASP A 99 -8.20 13.03 12.72
N LEU A 100 -9.50 12.96 12.63
CA LEU A 100 -10.38 13.96 13.26
C LEU A 100 -10.60 13.71 14.74
#